data_9373cbff3276e34125bf1dfa81de2947
#
_entry.id   9373cbff3276e34125bf1dfa81de2947
#
_cell.length_a   1.000
_cell.length_b   1.000
_cell.length_c   1.000
_cell.angle_alpha   90.00
_cell.angle_beta   90.00
_cell.angle_gamma   90.00
#
_symmetry.space_group_name_H-M   'P 1'
#
loop_
_entity.id
_entity.type
_entity.pdbx_description
1 polymer ?
#
loop_
_entity_poly.entity_id
_entity_poly.type
_entity_poly.pdbx_seq_one_letter_code
_entity_poly.pdbx_strand_id
1 'polypeptide(L)'
;MINNVTLVGRLVAPPDLRKTPNNVSSLQGTLAVNCNFKNENGDREADFINFQAWRGTADIIAQYCSKGSLIGLTGRIQVRSYEKDGQRRYVTEVVAESVALLESRNSQHGQGQGNSFQNGNNSPFTDPNPFDLPADGLPF
;
A
#
# COMPACT_ATOMS: atom_id res chain seq x y z
N MET A 1 18.23 16.96 10.90
CA MET A 1 17.31 17.09 9.74
C MET A 1 16.40 15.91 9.67
N ILE A 2 15.17 16.10 9.23
CA ILE A 2 14.19 15.02 9.10
C ILE A 2 13.80 14.89 7.64
N ASN A 3 13.85 13.67 7.14
CA ASN A 3 13.36 13.34 5.80
C ASN A 3 12.67 11.99 5.90
N ASN A 4 11.36 12.04 6.08
CA ASN A 4 10.57 10.84 6.31
C ASN A 4 9.25 10.95 5.57
N VAL A 5 8.89 9.88 4.87
CA VAL A 5 7.65 9.79 4.11
C VAL A 5 6.99 8.48 4.47
N THR A 6 5.70 8.54 4.76
CA THR A 6 4.87 7.34 4.98
C THR A 6 3.67 7.44 4.06
N LEU A 7 3.48 6.44 3.23
CA LEU A 7 2.42 6.40 2.23
C LEU A 7 1.67 5.09 2.32
N VAL A 8 0.36 5.16 2.15
CA VAL A 8 -0.49 3.99 1.97
C VAL A 8 -1.21 4.16 0.63
N GLY A 9 -1.06 3.19 -0.24
CA GLY A 9 -1.68 3.27 -1.55
C GLY A 9 -1.67 1.93 -2.27
N ARG A 10 -2.15 1.94 -3.50
CA ARG A 10 -2.21 0.74 -4.32
C ARG A 10 -1.21 0.84 -5.47
N LEU A 11 -0.61 -0.30 -5.78
CA LEU A 11 0.29 -0.39 -6.92
C LEU A 11 -0.47 -0.18 -8.22
N VAL A 12 0.03 0.72 -9.04
CA VAL A 12 -0.60 1.06 -10.32
C VAL A 12 -0.33 0.00 -11.37
N ALA A 13 0.81 -0.68 -11.26
CA ALA A 13 1.26 -1.66 -12.24
C ALA A 13 1.92 -2.83 -11.52
N PRO A 14 2.09 -3.98 -12.21
CA PRO A 14 2.83 -5.09 -11.61
C PRO A 14 4.25 -4.67 -11.25
N PRO A 15 4.80 -5.16 -10.14
CA PRO A 15 6.17 -4.83 -9.77
C PRO A 15 7.17 -5.34 -10.81
N ASP A 16 8.12 -4.52 -11.17
CA ASP A 16 9.17 -4.85 -12.13
C ASP A 16 10.50 -4.91 -11.41
N LEU A 17 10.86 -6.08 -10.95
CA LEU A 17 12.11 -6.30 -10.24
C LEU A 17 13.27 -6.42 -11.24
N ARG A 18 14.31 -5.65 -11.01
CA ARG A 18 15.51 -5.69 -11.82
C ARG A 18 16.73 -5.90 -10.95
N LYS A 19 17.75 -6.45 -11.55
CA LYS A 19 19.05 -6.62 -10.90
C LYS A 19 20.04 -5.64 -11.51
N THR A 20 20.77 -4.95 -10.64
CA THR A 20 21.87 -4.09 -11.09
C THR A 20 23.07 -4.94 -11.50
N PRO A 21 24.08 -4.35 -12.18
CA PRO A 21 25.30 -5.09 -12.50
C PRO A 21 26.00 -5.69 -11.29
N ASN A 22 25.79 -5.10 -10.10
CA ASN A 22 26.33 -5.61 -8.85
C ASN A 22 25.42 -6.65 -8.20
N ASN A 23 24.42 -7.14 -8.93
CA ASN A 23 23.46 -8.15 -8.45
C ASN A 23 22.62 -7.67 -7.26
N VAL A 24 22.32 -6.38 -7.22
CA VAL A 24 21.45 -5.79 -6.19
C VAL A 24 20.04 -5.66 -6.76
N SER A 25 19.05 -6.12 -6.00
CA SER A 25 17.65 -5.99 -6.39
C SER A 25 17.23 -4.53 -6.40
N SER A 26 16.55 -4.14 -7.47
CA SER A 26 16.05 -2.79 -7.67
C SER A 26 14.66 -2.87 -8.24
N LEU A 27 13.75 -2.03 -7.74
CA LEU A 27 12.37 -2.01 -8.18
C LEU A 27 11.89 -0.58 -8.22
N GLN A 28 11.27 -0.22 -9.34
CA GLN A 28 10.59 1.05 -9.48
C GLN A 28 9.11 0.81 -9.62
N GLY A 29 8.34 1.67 -9.01
CA GLY A 29 6.89 1.55 -9.07
C GLY A 29 6.21 2.87 -8.84
N THR A 30 4.90 2.85 -8.94
CA THR A 30 4.05 4.00 -8.70
C THR A 30 2.91 3.58 -7.79
N LEU A 31 2.68 4.36 -6.75
CA LEU A 31 1.56 4.17 -5.86
C LEU A 31 0.47 5.18 -6.17
N ALA A 32 -0.76 4.72 -6.22
CA ALA A 32 -1.92 5.59 -6.23
C ALA A 32 -2.36 5.82 -4.79
N VAL A 33 -2.17 7.02 -4.31
CA VAL A 33 -2.53 7.43 -2.95
C VAL A 33 -3.74 8.33 -3.03
N ASN A 34 -4.84 7.93 -2.41
CA ASN A 34 -6.06 8.70 -2.47
C ASN A 34 -5.92 9.99 -1.69
N CYS A 35 -6.43 11.08 -2.28
CA CYS A 35 -6.48 12.36 -1.60
C CYS A 35 -7.54 12.32 -0.51
N ASN A 36 -7.29 13.03 0.58
CA ASN A 36 -8.24 13.09 1.69
C ASN A 36 -9.47 13.94 1.38
N PHE A 37 -9.35 14.83 0.41
CA PHE A 37 -10.41 15.75 0.07
C PHE A 37 -11.05 15.38 -1.26
N LYS A 38 -12.33 15.62 -1.36
CA LYS A 38 -13.05 15.45 -2.62
C LYS A 38 -12.84 16.70 -3.47
N ASN A 39 -12.82 16.50 -4.80
CA ASN A 39 -12.76 17.61 -5.72
C ASN A 39 -14.14 18.28 -5.82
N GLU A 40 -14.24 19.30 -6.70
CA GLU A 40 -15.50 20.04 -6.89
C GLU A 40 -16.64 19.16 -7.35
N ASN A 41 -16.32 18.06 -8.04
CA ASN A 41 -17.33 17.13 -8.53
C ASN A 41 -17.74 16.08 -7.51
N GLY A 42 -17.18 16.13 -6.29
CA GLY A 42 -17.47 15.15 -5.27
C GLY A 42 -16.65 13.87 -5.36
N ASP A 43 -15.73 13.79 -6.29
CA ASP A 43 -14.87 12.62 -6.47
C ASP A 43 -13.54 12.80 -5.76
N ARG A 44 -13.01 11.71 -5.26
CA ARG A 44 -11.68 11.70 -4.69
C ARG A 44 -10.67 11.44 -5.77
N GLU A 45 -9.67 12.29 -5.84
CA GLU A 45 -8.56 12.10 -6.73
C GLU A 45 -7.47 11.30 -6.06
N ALA A 46 -6.59 10.72 -6.84
CA ALA A 46 -5.44 10.01 -6.36
C ALA A 46 -4.18 10.68 -6.87
N ASP A 47 -3.20 10.77 -5.99
CA ASP A 47 -1.86 11.19 -6.37
C ASP A 47 -1.04 9.98 -6.76
N PHE A 48 -0.36 10.07 -7.90
CA PHE A 48 0.50 9.01 -8.38
C PHE A 48 1.93 9.33 -8.00
N ILE A 49 2.46 8.57 -7.07
CA ILE A 49 3.75 8.86 -6.44
C ILE A 49 4.74 7.77 -6.85
N ASN A 50 5.82 8.18 -7.48
CA ASN A 50 6.88 7.26 -7.91
C ASN A 50 7.76 6.91 -6.71
N PHE A 51 8.14 5.66 -6.65
CA PHE A 51 9.03 5.19 -5.59
C PHE A 51 10.05 4.22 -6.15
N GLN A 52 11.14 4.10 -5.43
CA GLN A 52 12.18 3.10 -5.68
C GLN A 52 12.34 2.24 -4.44
N ALA A 53 12.58 0.97 -4.64
CA ALA A 53 12.91 0.05 -3.57
C ALA A 53 14.17 -0.71 -3.93
N TRP A 54 14.95 -1.07 -2.93
CA TRP A 54 16.24 -1.71 -3.10
C TRP A 54 16.34 -2.93 -2.20
N ARG A 55 17.10 -3.92 -2.65
CA ARG A 55 17.47 -5.10 -1.87
C ARG A 55 16.24 -5.84 -1.33
N GLY A 56 16.19 -6.08 -0.04
CA GLY A 56 15.11 -6.85 0.57
C GLY A 56 13.73 -6.24 0.39
N THR A 57 13.63 -4.92 0.46
CA THR A 57 12.35 -4.24 0.24
C THR A 57 11.84 -4.47 -1.19
N ALA A 58 12.73 -4.39 -2.18
CA ALA A 58 12.38 -4.68 -3.55
C ALA A 58 11.94 -6.13 -3.73
N ASP A 59 12.63 -7.06 -3.10
CA ASP A 59 12.31 -8.48 -3.18
C ASP A 59 10.93 -8.78 -2.57
N ILE A 60 10.63 -8.16 -1.45
CA ILE A 60 9.33 -8.35 -0.79
C ILE A 60 8.19 -7.85 -1.68
N ILE A 61 8.34 -6.66 -2.25
CA ILE A 61 7.32 -6.11 -3.14
C ILE A 61 7.14 -7.00 -4.36
N ALA A 62 8.23 -7.44 -4.97
CA ALA A 62 8.15 -8.27 -6.16
C ALA A 62 7.53 -9.62 -5.88
N GLN A 63 7.78 -10.19 -4.71
CA GLN A 63 7.33 -11.52 -4.37
C GLN A 63 5.87 -11.55 -3.92
N TYR A 64 5.42 -10.57 -3.16
CA TYR A 64 4.12 -10.62 -2.50
C TYR A 64 3.09 -9.66 -3.06
N CYS A 65 3.48 -8.72 -3.91
CA CYS A 65 2.57 -7.70 -4.42
C CYS A 65 2.29 -7.87 -5.89
N SER A 66 1.14 -7.38 -6.31
CA SER A 66 0.73 -7.36 -7.71
C SER A 66 0.05 -6.02 -8.01
N LYS A 67 -0.37 -5.84 -9.26
CA LYS A 67 -1.13 -4.64 -9.61
C LYS A 67 -2.37 -4.55 -8.73
N GLY A 68 -2.56 -3.39 -8.12
CA GLY A 68 -3.70 -3.14 -7.26
C GLY A 68 -3.50 -3.51 -5.81
N SER A 69 -2.37 -4.10 -5.43
CA SER A 69 -2.10 -4.45 -4.03
C SER A 69 -2.02 -3.21 -3.17
N LEU A 70 -2.63 -3.27 -2.00
CA LEU A 70 -2.58 -2.20 -1.01
C LEU A 70 -1.35 -2.40 -0.14
N ILE A 71 -0.46 -1.42 -0.17
CA ILE A 71 0.78 -1.49 0.61
C ILE A 71 1.02 -0.17 1.33
N GLY A 72 1.79 -0.26 2.40
CA GLY A 72 2.32 0.91 3.09
C GLY A 72 3.82 0.99 2.87
N LEU A 73 4.31 2.15 2.52
CA LEU A 73 5.72 2.43 2.33
C LEU A 73 6.17 3.47 3.34
N THR A 74 7.31 3.21 3.94
CA THR A 74 8.00 4.20 4.76
C THR A 74 9.40 4.39 4.18
N GLY A 75 9.79 5.63 4.02
CA GLY A 75 11.09 5.93 3.45
C GLY A 75 11.38 7.42 3.49
N ARG A 76 12.09 7.88 2.50
CA ARG A 76 12.52 9.26 2.40
C ARG A 76 12.32 9.79 0.99
N ILE A 77 12.28 11.10 0.86
CA ILE A 77 12.23 11.75 -0.44
C ILE A 77 13.64 11.91 -0.96
N GLN A 78 13.84 11.58 -2.23
CA GLN A 78 15.08 11.79 -2.91
C GLN A 78 14.85 12.61 -4.17
N VAL A 79 15.70 13.61 -4.39
CA VAL A 79 15.68 14.39 -5.61
C VAL A 79 16.96 14.10 -6.36
N ARG A 80 16.82 13.72 -7.62
CA ARG A 80 17.96 13.54 -8.51
C ARG A 80 17.80 14.42 -9.73
N SER A 81 18.90 14.79 -10.33
CA SER A 81 18.88 15.60 -11.54
C SER A 81 19.54 14.85 -12.69
N TYR A 82 19.04 15.11 -13.88
CA TYR A 82 19.64 14.58 -15.10
C TYR A 82 19.53 15.62 -16.20
N GLU A 83 20.38 15.51 -17.20
CA GLU A 83 20.35 16.39 -18.34
C GLU A 83 19.70 15.68 -19.53
N LYS A 84 18.74 16.36 -20.14
CA LYS A 84 18.07 15.89 -21.35
C LYS A 84 17.94 17.07 -22.30
N ASP A 85 18.49 16.92 -23.51
CA ASP A 85 18.43 17.95 -24.55
C ASP A 85 19.02 19.29 -24.08
N GLY A 86 20.11 19.23 -23.30
CA GLY A 86 20.76 20.42 -22.79
C GLY A 86 20.06 21.09 -21.62
N GLN A 87 18.96 20.52 -21.15
CA GLN A 87 18.22 21.06 -20.02
C GLN A 87 18.36 20.15 -18.80
N ARG A 88 18.56 20.76 -17.65
CA ARG A 88 18.63 20.03 -16.40
C ARG A 88 17.21 19.80 -15.88
N ARG A 89 16.89 18.53 -15.65
CA ARG A 89 15.60 18.13 -15.12
C ARG A 89 15.78 17.48 -13.75
N TYR A 90 14.81 17.72 -12.89
CA TYR A 90 14.79 17.19 -11.54
C TYR A 90 13.67 16.17 -11.40
N VAL A 91 13.98 15.05 -10.76
CA VAL A 91 13.01 14.00 -10.48
C VAL A 91 12.93 13.85 -8.97
N THR A 92 11.74 14.01 -8.43
CA THR A 92 11.46 13.78 -7.02
C THR A 92 10.78 12.43 -6.88
N GLU A 93 11.33 11.58 -6.07
CA GLU A 93 10.79 10.24 -5.87
C GLU A 93 10.98 9.82 -4.42
N VAL A 94 10.26 8.78 -4.01
CA VAL A 94 10.36 8.21 -2.67
C VAL A 94 11.27 7.00 -2.74
N VAL A 95 12.26 6.94 -1.85
CA VAL A 95 13.08 5.74 -1.66
C VAL A 95 12.46 4.96 -0.51
N ALA A 96 11.88 3.81 -0.83
CA ALA A 96 11.22 2.99 0.17
C ALA A 96 12.28 2.26 1.00
N GLU A 97 12.23 2.46 2.29
CA GLU A 97 13.11 1.78 3.23
C GLU A 97 12.44 0.57 3.86
N SER A 98 11.12 0.61 3.96
CA SER A 98 10.35 -0.48 4.54
C SER A 98 8.99 -0.53 3.88
N VAL A 99 8.42 -1.73 3.81
CA VAL A 99 7.11 -1.96 3.21
C VAL A 99 6.27 -2.80 4.16
N ALA A 100 4.99 -2.44 4.25
CA ALA A 100 4.00 -3.21 4.98
C ALA A 100 2.94 -3.70 4.00
N LEU A 101 2.64 -4.98 4.06
CA LEU A 101 1.62 -5.58 3.21
C LEU A 101 0.28 -5.48 3.96
N LEU A 102 -0.63 -4.69 3.42
CA LEU A 102 -1.88 -4.35 4.11
C LEU A 102 -3.05 -5.20 3.64
N GLU A 103 -2.89 -5.99 2.58
CA GLU A 103 -3.86 -6.96 2.13
C GLU A 103 -3.21 -8.33 2.05
N SER A 104 -3.90 -9.35 2.54
CA SER A 104 -3.42 -10.71 2.40
C SER A 104 -3.87 -11.27 1.06
N ARG A 105 -3.10 -12.23 0.52
CA ARG A 105 -3.48 -12.93 -0.70
C ARG A 105 -4.81 -13.64 -0.56
N ASN A 106 -5.13 -14.07 0.64
CA ASN A 106 -6.34 -14.84 0.88
C ASN A 106 -7.61 -14.01 0.79
N SER A 107 -7.50 -12.68 0.90
CA SER A 107 -8.68 -11.83 0.80
C SER A 107 -9.29 -11.84 -0.60
N GLN A 108 -8.51 -12.19 -1.62
CA GLN A 108 -9.02 -12.28 -2.98
C GLN A 108 -9.74 -13.58 -3.27
N HIS A 109 -9.51 -14.59 -2.45
CA HIS A 109 -10.09 -15.90 -2.65
C HIS A 109 -11.20 -16.22 -1.65
N GLY A 110 -11.55 -15.28 -0.83
CA GLY A 110 -12.53 -15.49 0.23
C GLY A 110 -13.96 -15.60 -0.22
N GLN A 111 -14.24 -15.35 -1.47
CA GLN A 111 -15.63 -15.29 -1.92
C GLN A 111 -16.31 -16.63 -2.04
N GLY A 112 -15.56 -17.70 -2.10
CA GLY A 112 -16.15 -19.01 -2.30
C GLY A 112 -16.27 -19.88 -1.06
N GLN A 113 -15.82 -19.40 0.05
CA GLN A 113 -15.64 -20.26 1.20
C GLN A 113 -16.57 -19.95 2.37
N GLY A 114 -17.49 -19.07 2.16
CA GLY A 114 -18.36 -18.67 3.23
C GLY A 114 -19.37 -19.70 3.67
N ASN A 115 -19.45 -20.81 2.97
CA ASN A 115 -20.54 -21.74 3.21
C ASN A 115 -20.26 -22.81 4.24
N SER A 116 -19.02 -22.91 4.64
CA SER A 116 -18.68 -24.02 5.53
C SER A 116 -19.11 -23.80 6.97
N PHE A 117 -19.66 -22.64 7.26
CA PHE A 117 -20.03 -22.34 8.64
C PHE A 117 -21.53 -22.32 8.87
N GLN A 118 -22.26 -22.99 8.01
CA GLN A 118 -23.69 -23.09 8.23
C GLN A 118 -24.08 -23.91 9.45
N ASN A 119 -23.15 -24.63 9.98
CA ASN A 119 -23.45 -25.39 11.19
C ASN A 119 -23.35 -24.58 12.46
N GLY A 120 -23.00 -23.34 12.33
CA GLY A 120 -22.92 -22.48 13.48
C GLY A 120 -24.24 -22.01 14.00
N ASN A 121 -25.30 -22.46 13.40
CA ASN A 121 -26.62 -22.01 13.77
C ASN A 121 -27.01 -22.35 15.20
N ASN A 122 -26.37 -23.33 15.76
CA ASN A 122 -26.67 -23.72 17.13
C ASN A 122 -25.58 -23.33 18.08
N SER A 123 -24.93 -22.26 17.77
CA SER A 123 -24.09 -21.69 18.79
C SER A 123 -24.98 -21.29 19.96
N PRO A 124 -24.90 -22.01 21.06
CA PRO A 124 -25.71 -21.64 22.22
C PRO A 124 -25.25 -20.35 22.85
N PHE A 125 -24.23 -19.78 22.28
CA PHE A 125 -23.66 -18.55 22.77
C PHE A 125 -24.18 -17.40 21.94
N THR A 126 -25.38 -17.03 22.16
CA THR A 126 -25.84 -15.71 21.82
C THR A 126 -25.39 -14.75 22.90
N ASP A 127 -24.23 -14.98 23.42
CA ASP A 127 -23.71 -14.02 24.38
C ASP A 127 -23.62 -12.67 23.69
N PRO A 128 -24.24 -11.68 24.28
CA PRO A 128 -24.05 -10.34 23.75
C PRO A 128 -22.56 -10.06 23.73
N ASN A 129 -22.12 -9.64 22.62
CA ASN A 129 -20.74 -9.21 22.47
C ASN A 129 -20.41 -8.31 23.66
N PRO A 130 -19.38 -8.64 24.45
CA PRO A 130 -19.06 -7.79 25.59
C PRO A 130 -18.72 -6.36 25.20
N PHE A 131 -18.52 -6.14 23.92
CA PHE A 131 -18.29 -4.80 23.42
C PHE A 131 -19.53 -4.18 22.82
N ASP A 132 -20.64 -4.88 22.84
CA ASP A 132 -21.89 -4.31 22.37
C ASP A 132 -22.50 -3.48 23.49
N LEU A 133 -21.90 -2.37 23.76
CA LEU A 133 -22.42 -1.43 24.72
C LEU A 133 -23.54 -0.63 24.08
N PRO A 134 -24.64 -0.46 24.74
CA PRO A 134 -25.66 0.43 24.21
C PRO A 134 -25.08 1.82 24.06
N ALA A 135 -25.51 2.47 23.01
CA ALA A 135 -25.00 3.80 22.71
C ALA A 135 -25.18 4.78 23.87
N ASP A 136 -26.16 4.50 24.71
CA ASP A 136 -26.43 5.36 25.84
C ASP A 136 -25.40 5.23 26.94
N GLY A 137 -24.63 4.16 26.93
CA GLY A 137 -23.61 3.97 27.95
C GLY A 137 -22.26 4.55 27.58
N LEU A 138 -22.14 5.13 26.42
CA LEU A 138 -20.87 5.70 25.97
C LEU A 138 -20.73 7.13 26.51
N PRO A 139 -19.55 7.46 27.04
CA PRO A 139 -19.35 8.79 27.63
C PRO A 139 -19.15 9.88 26.59
N PHE A 140 -19.29 9.59 25.32
CA PHE A 140 -19.15 10.61 24.27
C PHE A 140 -20.21 10.52 23.20
#